data_c9dad8ba2d075ca27a35531f37a7b883
#
_entry.id   c9dad8ba2d075ca27a35531f37a7b883
#
_cell.length_a   1.000
_cell.length_b   1.000
_cell.length_c   1.000
_cell.angle_alpha   90.00
_cell.angle_beta   90.00
_cell.angle_gamma   90.00
#
_symmetry.space_group_name_H-M   'P 1'
#
loop_
_entity.id
_entity.type
_entity.pdbx_description
1 polymer ?
#
loop_
_entity_poly.entity_id
_entity_poly.type
_entity_poly.pdbx_seq_one_letter_code
_entity_poly.pdbx_strand_id
1 'polypeptide(L)'
;VIMDNKYYNLRTLINESNTNWDEPEWGFPKGRRNYMETDIKCALREFQEETGIDKENIQIINNLIPYEETFIGSNYKSYKHTYYAAKMINFVNFTSFQKSEVSKLEWKTHKEALTAIRNYNTERKQIIRNIEQIFTLYDIK
;
A
#
# COMPACT_ATOMS: atom_id res chain seq x y z
N VAL A 1 -7.60 19.30 7.11
CA VAL A 1 -6.27 18.78 6.83
C VAL A 1 -5.21 19.79 7.26
N ILE A 2 -4.20 19.34 7.98
CA ILE A 2 -3.08 20.17 8.41
C ILE A 2 -1.86 19.78 7.60
N MET A 3 -1.25 20.77 6.95
CA MET A 3 -0.01 20.62 6.19
C MET A 3 0.88 21.82 6.51
N ASP A 4 2.14 21.59 6.84
CA ASP A 4 3.11 22.66 7.17
C ASP A 4 2.61 23.66 8.22
N ASN A 5 1.94 23.16 9.27
CA ASN A 5 1.31 23.95 10.33
C ASN A 5 0.20 24.90 9.86
N LYS A 6 -0.33 24.70 8.66
CA LYS A 6 -1.48 25.45 8.13
C LYS A 6 -2.68 24.56 8.00
N TYR A 7 -3.86 25.16 8.11
CA TYR A 7 -5.10 24.46 7.82
C TYR A 7 -5.49 24.70 6.38
N TYR A 8 -5.77 23.59 5.67
CA TYR A 8 -6.24 23.64 4.30
C TYR A 8 -7.62 22.99 4.20
N ASN A 9 -8.53 23.63 3.50
CA ASN A 9 -9.73 22.98 3.03
C ASN A 9 -9.46 22.37 1.63
N LEU A 10 -10.35 21.55 1.13
CA LEU A 10 -10.20 20.90 -0.16
C LEU A 10 -9.94 21.89 -1.30
N ARG A 11 -10.69 22.98 -1.31
CA ARG A 11 -10.58 24.03 -2.35
C ARG A 11 -9.22 24.71 -2.32
N THR A 12 -8.71 25.01 -1.14
CA THR A 12 -7.40 25.62 -0.97
C THR A 12 -6.29 24.68 -1.47
N LEU A 13 -6.35 23.39 -1.14
CA LEU A 13 -5.42 22.40 -1.62
C LEU A 13 -5.41 22.28 -3.14
N ILE A 14 -6.56 22.31 -3.77
CA ILE A 14 -6.69 22.28 -5.24
C ILE A 14 -6.03 23.50 -5.86
N ASN A 15 -6.29 24.70 -5.31
CA ASN A 15 -5.77 25.97 -5.83
C ASN A 15 -4.25 26.12 -5.63
N GLU A 16 -3.72 25.61 -4.53
CA GLU A 16 -2.29 25.72 -4.21
C GLU A 16 -1.46 24.54 -4.76
N SER A 17 -2.09 23.52 -5.28
CA SER A 17 -1.39 22.37 -5.84
C SER A 17 -0.66 22.75 -7.13
N ASN A 18 0.66 22.55 -7.11
CA ASN A 18 1.51 22.71 -8.29
C ASN A 18 1.63 21.43 -9.11
N THR A 19 0.96 20.35 -8.68
CA THR A 19 0.98 19.04 -9.34
C THR A 19 -0.41 18.73 -9.90
N ASN A 20 -0.46 18.36 -11.17
CA ASN A 20 -1.69 17.96 -11.85
C ASN A 20 -1.85 16.43 -11.76
N TRP A 21 -2.12 15.93 -10.56
CA TRP A 21 -2.42 14.52 -10.38
C TRP A 21 -3.89 14.28 -10.74
N ASP A 22 -4.14 13.55 -11.82
CA ASP A 22 -5.49 13.26 -12.33
C ASP A 22 -6.21 12.19 -11.51
N GLU A 23 -5.48 11.43 -10.71
CA GLU A 23 -6.02 10.36 -9.89
C GLU A 23 -5.40 10.32 -8.49
N PRO A 24 -6.07 9.67 -7.51
CA PRO A 24 -5.49 9.42 -6.20
C PRO A 24 -4.19 8.64 -6.29
N GLU A 25 -3.37 8.77 -5.27
CA GLU A 25 -2.09 8.08 -5.19
C GLU A 25 -2.26 6.57 -5.09
N TRP A 26 -1.51 5.85 -5.92
CA TRP A 26 -1.44 4.41 -5.85
C TRP A 26 -0.55 3.95 -4.69
N GLY A 27 -0.96 2.88 -4.03
CA GLY A 27 -0.21 2.25 -2.96
C GLY A 27 -0.66 0.81 -2.77
N PHE A 28 -0.11 0.19 -1.74
CA PHE A 28 -0.47 -1.17 -1.34
C PHE A 28 -1.60 -1.15 -0.32
N PRO A 29 -2.39 -2.24 -0.20
CA PRO A 29 -3.35 -2.35 0.90
C PRO A 29 -2.66 -2.19 2.25
N LYS A 30 -3.20 -1.33 3.10
CA LYS A 30 -2.62 -1.00 4.41
C LYS A 30 -3.64 -0.40 5.35
N GLY A 31 -3.37 -0.51 6.63
CA GLY A 31 -4.18 0.13 7.64
C GLY A 31 -3.54 0.09 9.02
N ARG A 32 -4.24 0.67 9.98
CA ARG A 32 -3.77 0.75 11.34
C ARG A 32 -4.06 -0.53 12.12
N ARG A 33 -3.10 -0.92 12.95
CA ARG A 33 -3.27 -2.04 13.84
C ARG A 33 -4.29 -1.72 14.93
N ASN A 34 -5.19 -2.65 15.17
CA ASN A 34 -6.12 -2.57 16.29
C ASN A 34 -5.42 -2.90 17.62
N TYR A 35 -6.08 -2.56 18.73
CA TYR A 35 -5.54 -2.88 20.05
C TYR A 35 -5.27 -4.38 20.17
N MET A 36 -4.10 -4.74 20.64
CA MET A 36 -3.60 -6.12 20.79
C MET A 36 -3.54 -6.96 19.51
N GLU A 37 -3.74 -6.38 18.35
CA GLU A 37 -3.58 -7.07 17.08
C GLU A 37 -2.10 -7.17 16.70
N THR A 38 -1.67 -8.32 16.17
CA THR A 38 -0.31 -8.45 15.64
C THR A 38 -0.21 -7.81 14.25
N ASP A 39 1.01 -7.46 13.84
CA ASP A 39 1.24 -6.83 12.53
C ASP A 39 0.73 -7.70 11.38
N ILE A 40 0.98 -9.00 11.43
CA ILE A 40 0.55 -9.91 10.35
C ILE A 40 -0.98 -10.07 10.32
N LYS A 41 -1.64 -10.09 11.45
CA LYS A 41 -3.10 -10.13 11.51
C LYS A 41 -3.71 -8.84 10.97
N CYS A 42 -3.11 -7.71 11.30
CA CYS A 42 -3.49 -6.41 10.74
C CYS A 42 -3.37 -6.43 9.22
N ALA A 43 -2.23 -6.86 8.69
CA ALA A 43 -1.99 -6.92 7.25
C ALA A 43 -3.05 -7.78 6.53
N LEU A 44 -3.36 -8.93 7.05
CA LEU A 44 -4.38 -9.83 6.48
C LEU A 44 -5.79 -9.24 6.57
N ARG A 45 -6.13 -8.62 7.68
CA ARG A 45 -7.44 -7.97 7.85
C ARG A 45 -7.62 -6.80 6.89
N GLU A 46 -6.64 -5.90 6.85
CA GLU A 46 -6.69 -4.73 5.95
C GLU A 46 -6.72 -5.15 4.47
N PHE A 47 -5.94 -6.16 4.10
CA PHE A 47 -5.99 -6.72 2.76
C PHE A 47 -7.41 -7.18 2.40
N GLN A 48 -8.03 -7.94 3.28
CA GLN A 48 -9.38 -8.44 3.05
C GLN A 48 -10.42 -7.31 2.99
N GLU A 49 -10.33 -6.34 3.90
CA GLU A 49 -11.25 -5.19 3.93
C GLU A 49 -11.12 -4.32 2.68
N GLU A 50 -9.90 -3.99 2.28
CA GLU A 50 -9.65 -3.10 1.16
C GLU A 50 -9.82 -3.76 -0.21
N THR A 51 -9.55 -5.06 -0.34
CA THR A 51 -9.63 -5.77 -1.63
C THR A 51 -10.88 -6.61 -1.80
N GLY A 52 -11.54 -7.00 -0.72
CA GLY A 52 -12.64 -7.96 -0.75
C GLY A 52 -12.19 -9.40 -1.00
N ILE A 53 -10.89 -9.64 -1.10
CA ILE A 53 -10.34 -10.99 -1.29
C ILE A 53 -10.16 -11.64 0.08
N ASP A 54 -10.74 -12.83 0.26
CA ASP A 54 -10.59 -13.59 1.50
C ASP A 54 -9.12 -13.97 1.72
N LYS A 55 -8.66 -13.80 2.95
CA LYS A 55 -7.29 -14.12 3.36
C LYS A 55 -6.89 -15.57 3.08
N GLU A 56 -7.86 -16.47 2.94
CA GLU A 56 -7.62 -17.88 2.64
C GLU A 56 -7.17 -18.12 1.20
N ASN A 57 -7.34 -17.14 0.34
CA ASN A 57 -6.87 -17.18 -1.06
C ASN A 57 -5.43 -16.70 -1.23
N ILE A 58 -4.79 -16.24 -0.17
CA ILE A 58 -3.40 -15.78 -0.21
C ILE A 58 -2.54 -16.54 0.80
N GLN A 59 -1.25 -16.58 0.51
CA GLN A 59 -0.25 -17.15 1.40
C GLN A 59 0.87 -16.15 1.63
N ILE A 60 1.11 -15.81 2.89
CA ILE A 60 2.25 -14.96 3.26
C ILE A 60 3.55 -15.73 2.96
N ILE A 61 4.51 -15.04 2.37
CA ILE A 61 5.84 -15.60 2.11
C ILE A 61 6.68 -15.44 3.37
N ASN A 62 6.75 -16.50 4.18
CA ASN A 62 7.34 -16.45 5.51
C ASN A 62 8.87 -16.36 5.52
N ASN A 63 9.53 -16.72 4.43
CA ASN A 63 10.98 -16.67 4.32
C ASN A 63 11.53 -15.32 3.84
N LEU A 64 10.66 -14.33 3.70
CA LEU A 64 11.06 -12.97 3.40
C LEU A 64 10.90 -12.09 4.64
N ILE A 65 11.90 -11.23 4.87
CA ILE A 65 11.81 -10.19 5.88
C ILE A 65 10.80 -9.15 5.40
N PRO A 66 9.85 -8.73 6.25
CA PRO A 66 8.91 -7.68 5.87
C PRO A 66 9.63 -6.39 5.45
N TYR A 67 9.07 -5.69 4.48
CA TYR A 67 9.60 -4.41 4.02
C TYR A 67 9.06 -3.28 4.87
N GLU A 68 9.89 -2.29 5.15
CA GLU A 68 9.50 -1.14 5.97
C GLU A 68 9.60 0.16 5.17
N GLU A 69 8.62 1.02 5.36
CA GLU A 69 8.60 2.39 4.87
C GLU A 69 8.39 3.31 6.06
N THR A 70 9.28 4.28 6.26
CA THR A 70 9.16 5.25 7.34
C THR A 70 8.90 6.63 6.76
N PHE A 71 8.06 7.40 7.44
CA PHE A 71 7.78 8.78 7.04
C PHE A 71 7.34 9.60 8.25
N ILE A 72 7.44 10.93 8.10
CA ILE A 72 6.94 11.88 9.08
C ILE A 72 5.59 12.40 8.60
N GLY A 73 4.57 12.21 9.42
CA GLY A 73 3.23 12.70 9.11
C GLY A 73 3.09 14.21 9.29
N SER A 74 1.96 14.74 8.83
CA SER A 74 1.64 16.17 8.97
C SER A 74 1.56 16.65 10.42
N ASN A 75 1.39 15.73 11.37
CA ASN A 75 1.39 15.99 12.81
C ASN A 75 2.78 15.89 13.45
N TYR A 76 3.85 15.83 12.65
CA TYR A 76 5.26 15.67 13.06
C TYR A 76 5.58 14.37 13.81
N LYS A 77 4.67 13.39 13.76
CA LYS A 77 4.94 12.06 14.30
C LYS A 77 5.57 11.18 13.23
N SER A 78 6.50 10.32 13.65
CA SER A 78 7.07 9.30 12.78
C SER A 78 6.11 8.14 12.66
N TYR A 79 5.92 7.66 11.43
CA TYR A 79 5.11 6.49 11.12
C TYR A 79 5.96 5.45 10.41
N LYS A 80 5.66 4.20 10.66
CA LYS A 80 6.28 3.08 9.97
C LYS A 80 5.19 2.19 9.39
N HIS A 81 5.26 1.94 8.08
CA HIS A 81 4.47 0.92 7.42
C HIS A 81 5.32 -0.34 7.26
N THR A 82 4.77 -1.47 7.68
CA THR A 82 5.41 -2.78 7.50
C THR A 82 4.60 -3.56 6.48
N TYR A 83 5.25 -3.98 5.38
CA TYR A 83 4.62 -4.69 4.29
C TYR A 83 5.08 -6.13 4.23
N TYR A 84 4.13 -7.03 4.14
CA TYR A 84 4.36 -8.46 3.96
C TYR A 84 4.13 -8.84 2.51
N ALA A 85 5.03 -9.62 1.95
CA ALA A 85 4.82 -10.20 0.62
C ALA A 85 3.93 -11.42 0.73
N ALA A 86 2.99 -11.56 -0.18
CA ALA A 86 2.10 -12.71 -0.27
C ALA A 86 1.90 -13.12 -1.72
N LYS A 87 1.53 -14.37 -1.93
CA LYS A 87 1.14 -14.87 -3.25
C LYS A 87 -0.32 -15.33 -3.22
N MET A 88 -0.98 -15.23 -4.36
CA MET A 88 -2.31 -15.81 -4.52
C MET A 88 -2.19 -17.34 -4.59
N ILE A 89 -2.99 -18.03 -3.76
CA ILE A 89 -3.14 -19.48 -3.84
C ILE A 89 -4.22 -19.80 -4.87
N ASN A 90 -5.36 -19.11 -4.76
CA ASN A 90 -6.46 -19.18 -5.70
C ASN A 90 -6.70 -17.80 -6.28
N PHE A 91 -6.66 -17.68 -7.61
CA PHE A 91 -6.97 -16.41 -8.24
C PHE A 91 -8.47 -16.13 -8.16
N VAL A 92 -8.83 -14.99 -7.58
CA VAL A 92 -10.21 -14.49 -7.51
C VAL A 92 -10.23 -13.03 -7.94
N ASN A 93 -11.32 -12.64 -8.58
CA ASN A 93 -11.52 -11.25 -8.94
C ASN A 93 -11.94 -10.42 -7.74
N PHE A 94 -11.72 -9.11 -7.81
CA PHE A 94 -12.23 -8.18 -6.82
C PHE A 94 -13.76 -8.17 -6.86
N THR A 95 -14.40 -8.58 -5.77
CA THR A 95 -15.87 -8.70 -5.70
C THR A 95 -16.51 -7.58 -4.91
N SER A 96 -15.99 -7.28 -3.74
CA SER A 96 -16.44 -6.18 -2.91
C SER A 96 -15.26 -5.62 -2.15
N PHE A 97 -15.12 -4.33 -2.14
CA PHE A 97 -14.06 -3.65 -1.41
C PHE A 97 -14.63 -2.42 -0.71
N GLN A 98 -13.89 -1.90 0.25
CA GLN A 98 -14.31 -0.78 1.05
C GLN A 98 -14.21 0.52 0.26
N LYS A 99 -15.27 0.86 -0.48
CA LYS A 99 -15.30 2.01 -1.40
C LYS A 99 -15.13 3.36 -0.71
N SER A 100 -15.36 3.45 0.59
CA SER A 100 -15.14 4.67 1.36
C SER A 100 -13.66 5.02 1.51
N GLU A 101 -12.78 4.02 1.49
CA GLU A 101 -11.34 4.20 1.65
C GLU A 101 -10.55 3.87 0.39
N VAL A 102 -11.10 3.02 -0.49
CA VAL A 102 -10.44 2.57 -1.71
C VAL A 102 -11.27 2.98 -2.91
N SER A 103 -10.71 3.82 -3.76
CA SER A 103 -11.39 4.28 -4.98
C SER A 103 -11.23 3.33 -6.16
N LYS A 104 -10.12 2.58 -6.23
CA LYS A 104 -9.83 1.70 -7.34
C LYS A 104 -8.84 0.61 -6.94
N LEU A 105 -9.05 -0.60 -7.45
CA LEU A 105 -8.15 -1.74 -7.30
C LEU A 105 -7.73 -2.26 -8.67
N GLU A 106 -6.45 -2.51 -8.87
CA GLU A 106 -5.92 -3.11 -10.09
C GLU A 106 -4.75 -4.05 -9.80
N TRP A 107 -4.70 -5.16 -10.52
CA TRP A 107 -3.49 -5.95 -10.64
C TRP A 107 -2.54 -5.26 -11.63
N LYS A 108 -1.28 -5.12 -11.27
CA LYS A 108 -0.27 -4.45 -12.09
C LYS A 108 0.98 -5.30 -12.22
N THR A 109 1.60 -5.25 -13.39
CA THR A 109 2.96 -5.76 -13.56
C THR A 109 3.94 -4.89 -12.77
N HIS A 110 5.15 -5.37 -12.54
CA HIS A 110 6.20 -4.56 -11.90
C HIS A 110 6.39 -3.21 -12.60
N LYS A 111 6.44 -3.25 -13.92
CA LYS A 111 6.64 -2.05 -14.75
C LYS A 111 5.51 -1.06 -14.60
N GLU A 112 4.27 -1.54 -14.65
CA GLU A 112 3.08 -0.71 -14.44
C GLU A 112 3.03 -0.13 -13.03
N ALA A 113 3.37 -0.93 -12.02
CA ALA A 113 3.41 -0.48 -10.63
C ALA A 113 4.47 0.59 -10.41
N LEU A 114 5.68 0.41 -10.95
CA LEU A 114 6.75 1.41 -10.87
C LEU A 114 6.35 2.73 -11.54
N THR A 115 5.61 2.67 -12.63
CA THR A 115 5.11 3.86 -13.33
C THR A 115 3.99 4.54 -12.55
N ALA A 116 3.10 3.75 -11.92
CA ALA A 116 1.95 4.26 -11.18
C ALA A 116 2.34 4.93 -9.85
N ILE A 117 3.34 4.39 -9.15
CA ILE A 117 3.83 4.97 -7.90
C ILE A 117 4.50 6.31 -8.19
N ARG A 118 4.13 7.34 -7.45
CA ARG A 118 4.68 8.69 -7.61
C ARG A 118 6.18 8.70 -7.35
N ASN A 119 6.90 9.51 -8.12
CA ASN A 119 8.37 9.53 -8.11
C ASN A 119 8.98 9.87 -6.75
N TYR A 120 8.29 10.64 -5.92
CA TYR A 120 8.80 10.96 -4.59
C TYR A 120 8.71 9.78 -3.60
N ASN A 121 7.92 8.75 -3.89
CA ASN A 121 7.80 7.54 -3.08
C ASN A 121 8.90 6.53 -3.41
N THR A 122 10.14 6.91 -3.19
CA THR A 122 11.31 6.09 -3.54
C THR A 122 11.36 4.78 -2.77
N GLU A 123 10.95 4.76 -1.52
CA GLU A 123 10.91 3.55 -0.71
C GLU A 123 9.91 2.52 -1.25
N ARG A 124 8.72 2.96 -1.66
CA ARG A 124 7.72 2.07 -2.29
C ARG A 124 8.23 1.48 -3.60
N LYS A 125 8.86 2.30 -4.42
CA LYS A 125 9.47 1.82 -5.67
C LYS A 125 10.56 0.80 -5.38
N GLN A 126 11.35 1.01 -4.34
CA GLN A 126 12.39 0.08 -3.94
C GLN A 126 11.81 -1.26 -3.48
N ILE A 127 10.69 -1.26 -2.76
CA ILE A 127 9.97 -2.48 -2.38
C ILE A 127 9.60 -3.30 -3.62
N ILE A 128 9.02 -2.64 -4.63
CA ILE A 128 8.62 -3.31 -5.89
C ILE A 128 9.84 -3.91 -6.59
N ARG A 129 10.94 -3.17 -6.69
CA ARG A 129 12.18 -3.66 -7.31
C ARG A 129 12.78 -4.84 -6.55
N ASN A 130 12.77 -4.78 -5.23
CA ASN A 130 13.29 -5.86 -4.39
C ASN A 130 12.47 -7.14 -4.55
N ILE A 131 11.16 -7.02 -4.59
CA ILE A 131 10.25 -8.16 -4.81
C ILE A 131 10.48 -8.76 -6.19
N GLU A 132 10.56 -7.95 -7.23
CA GLU A 132 10.84 -8.41 -8.59
C GLU A 132 12.16 -9.19 -8.65
N GLN A 133 13.20 -8.63 -8.05
CA GLN A 133 14.53 -9.28 -8.03
C GLN A 133 14.47 -10.63 -7.31
N ILE A 134 13.81 -10.71 -6.18
CA ILE A 134 13.68 -11.94 -5.41
C ILE A 134 12.92 -13.02 -6.21
N PHE A 135 11.80 -12.65 -6.82
CA PHE A 135 11.02 -13.59 -7.64
C PHE A 135 11.75 -14.04 -8.90
N THR A 136 12.65 -13.20 -9.41
CA THR A 136 13.46 -13.55 -10.60
C THR A 136 14.64 -14.45 -10.25
N LEU A 137 15.32 -14.19 -9.12
CA LEU A 137 16.53 -14.90 -8.73
C LEU A 137 16.27 -16.18 -7.91
N TYR A 138 15.16 -16.25 -7.20
CA TYR A 138 14.85 -17.35 -6.30
C TYR A 138 13.49 -17.96 -6.63
N ASP A 139 13.45 -19.30 -6.58
CA ASP A 139 12.18 -20.02 -6.68
C ASP A 139 11.46 -19.94 -5.32
N ILE A 140 10.53 -19.03 -5.20
CA ILE A 140 9.76 -18.83 -3.98
C ILE A 140 8.48 -19.66 -4.04
N LYS A 141 8.40 -20.62 -3.14
CA LYS A 141 7.27 -21.54 -3.03
C LYS A 141 6.38 -21.19 -1.84
#